data_0d262b2c1a496d41b2af439e77435e58
#
_entry.id   0d262b2c1a496d41b2af439e77435e58
#
_cell.length_a   1.000
_cell.length_b   1.000
_cell.length_c   1.000
_cell.angle_alpha   90.00
_cell.angle_beta   90.00
_cell.angle_gamma   90.00
#
_symmetry.space_group_name_H-M   'P 1'
#
loop_
_entity.id
_entity.type
_entity.pdbx_description
1 polymer ?
#
loop_
_entity_poly.entity_id
_entity_poly.type
_entity_poly.pdbx_seq_one_letter_code
_entity_poly.pdbx_strand_id
1 'polypeptide(L)'
;MATEQIDQARWATFFDNLSKSLIGKQAEIEVASLGLGDQIEAQWAPLIGIAYDKKDDLIEIALNDLDHLILSPREVFVDFGIGGVVAVAIADGDGNRQIVRLKDALSLPAPSVAGSSESSR
;
A
#
# COMPACT_ATOMS: atom_id res chain seq x y z
N MET A 1 3.64 12.97 -11.85
CA MET A 1 3.85 12.16 -10.64
C MET A 1 4.79 12.89 -9.71
N ALA A 2 4.53 12.82 -8.43
CA ALA A 2 5.34 13.51 -7.43
C ALA A 2 5.60 12.57 -6.26
N THR A 3 6.80 12.65 -5.71
CA THR A 3 7.19 11.89 -4.52
C THR A 3 7.36 12.86 -3.37
N GLU A 4 6.79 12.53 -2.23
CA GLU A 4 6.87 13.37 -1.04
C GLU A 4 7.30 12.52 0.14
N GLN A 5 8.24 13.01 0.94
CA GLN A 5 8.60 12.38 2.20
C GLN A 5 7.64 12.87 3.29
N ILE A 6 7.13 11.95 4.08
CA ILE A 6 6.20 12.27 5.15
C ILE A 6 6.97 12.30 6.47
N ASP A 7 6.88 13.42 7.18
CA ASP A 7 7.49 13.60 8.50
C ASP A 7 6.94 12.58 9.48
N GLN A 8 7.81 12.05 10.32
CA GLN A 8 7.42 11.04 11.31
C GLN A 8 6.28 11.50 12.20
N ALA A 9 6.28 12.77 12.58
CA ALA A 9 5.21 13.34 13.41
C ALA A 9 3.84 13.29 12.74
N ARG A 10 3.80 13.11 11.42
CA ARG A 10 2.56 13.07 10.64
C ARG A 10 2.14 11.66 10.25
N TRP A 11 2.94 10.66 10.55
CA TRP A 11 2.67 9.30 10.06
C TRP A 11 1.30 8.78 10.51
N ALA A 12 1.01 8.87 11.82
CA ALA A 12 -0.25 8.34 12.34
C ALA A 12 -1.46 8.96 11.63
N THR A 13 -1.49 10.28 11.53
CA THR A 13 -2.58 10.99 10.87
C THR A 13 -2.62 10.72 9.37
N PHE A 14 -1.44 10.68 8.75
CA PHE A 14 -1.34 10.43 7.33
C PHE A 14 -1.92 9.07 6.96
N PHE A 15 -1.49 8.00 7.65
CA PHE A 15 -1.98 6.66 7.35
C PHE A 15 -3.45 6.50 7.70
N ASP A 16 -3.90 7.16 8.76
CA ASP A 16 -5.31 7.15 9.14
C ASP A 16 -6.19 7.74 8.03
N ASN A 17 -5.78 8.89 7.51
CA ASN A 17 -6.48 9.52 6.42
C ASN A 17 -6.38 8.73 5.11
N LEU A 18 -5.20 8.19 4.85
CA LEU A 18 -4.98 7.38 3.66
C LEU A 18 -5.89 6.14 3.67
N SER A 19 -6.03 5.49 4.81
CA SER A 19 -6.87 4.30 4.93
C SER A 19 -8.30 4.56 4.50
N LYS A 20 -8.81 5.76 4.78
CA LYS A 20 -10.18 6.11 4.39
C LYS A 20 -10.36 6.18 2.88
N SER A 21 -9.30 6.50 2.15
CA SER A 21 -9.36 6.62 0.69
C SER A 21 -8.99 5.31 -0.01
N LEU A 22 -8.60 4.28 0.74
CA LEU A 22 -8.12 3.02 0.15
C LEU A 22 -9.19 1.95 0.02
N ILE A 23 -10.42 2.26 0.39
CA ILE A 23 -11.52 1.30 0.28
C ILE A 23 -11.64 0.84 -1.18
N GLY A 24 -11.58 -0.47 -1.39
CA GLY A 24 -11.65 -1.04 -2.73
C GLY A 24 -10.33 -1.10 -3.48
N LYS A 25 -9.24 -0.64 -2.88
CA LYS A 25 -7.92 -0.74 -3.51
C LYS A 25 -7.32 -2.13 -3.28
N GLN A 26 -6.42 -2.50 -4.18
CA GLN A 26 -5.58 -3.67 -4.00
C GLN A 26 -4.13 -3.24 -3.81
N ALA A 27 -3.38 -4.03 -3.06
CA ALA A 27 -2.00 -3.73 -2.75
C ALA A 27 -1.06 -4.85 -3.13
N GLU A 28 0.12 -4.48 -3.63
CA GLU A 28 1.24 -5.38 -3.78
C GLU A 28 2.32 -4.89 -2.82
N ILE A 29 2.89 -5.80 -2.04
CA ILE A 29 3.96 -5.48 -1.11
C ILE A 29 5.24 -6.15 -1.58
N GLU A 30 6.25 -5.33 -1.84
CA GLU A 30 7.58 -5.79 -2.24
C GLU A 30 8.58 -5.38 -1.18
N VAL A 31 9.41 -6.32 -0.74
CA VAL A 31 10.49 -6.04 0.21
C VAL A 31 11.81 -6.15 -0.54
N ALA A 32 12.53 -5.03 -0.63
CA ALA A 32 13.85 -4.97 -1.25
C ALA A 32 14.90 -4.93 -0.15
N SER A 33 15.79 -5.92 -0.13
CA SER A 33 16.86 -5.99 0.85
C SER A 33 18.20 -6.17 0.14
N LEU A 34 19.26 -5.72 0.79
CA LEU A 34 20.61 -5.82 0.21
C LEU A 34 21.09 -7.25 0.10
N GLY A 35 20.65 -8.12 1.03
CA GLY A 35 21.13 -9.50 1.07
C GLY A 35 20.35 -10.46 0.20
N LEU A 36 19.05 -10.23 0.06
CA LEU A 36 18.17 -11.20 -0.58
C LEU A 36 17.58 -10.71 -1.90
N GLY A 37 17.82 -9.44 -2.26
CA GLY A 37 17.17 -8.85 -3.40
C GLY A 37 15.70 -8.55 -3.12
N ASP A 38 14.92 -8.40 -4.17
CA ASP A 38 13.53 -8.01 -4.05
C ASP A 38 12.64 -9.24 -3.93
N GLN A 39 11.70 -9.20 -2.98
CA GLN A 39 10.74 -10.29 -2.77
C GLN A 39 9.34 -9.72 -2.69
N ILE A 40 8.38 -10.43 -3.28
CA ILE A 40 6.98 -10.05 -3.22
C ILE A 40 6.33 -10.79 -2.05
N GLU A 41 5.90 -10.03 -1.04
CA GLU A 41 5.25 -10.59 0.15
C GLU A 41 3.75 -10.73 -0.02
N ALA A 42 3.15 -9.85 -0.80
CA ALA A 42 1.73 -9.92 -1.13
C ALA A 42 1.55 -9.36 -2.53
N GLN A 43 0.69 -9.98 -3.33
CA GLN A 43 0.46 -9.53 -4.69
C GLN A 43 -1.01 -9.26 -4.93
N TRP A 44 -1.31 -7.99 -5.10
CA TRP A 44 -2.64 -7.47 -5.45
C TRP A 44 -3.77 -8.04 -4.59
N ALA A 45 -3.54 -8.04 -3.28
CA ALA A 45 -4.55 -8.44 -2.31
C ALA A 45 -5.41 -7.25 -1.91
N PRO A 46 -6.70 -7.48 -1.62
CA PRO A 46 -7.55 -6.39 -1.13
C PRO A 46 -6.98 -5.77 0.14
N LEU A 47 -6.89 -4.45 0.14
CA LEU A 47 -6.33 -3.70 1.26
C LEU A 47 -7.45 -3.28 2.20
N ILE A 48 -7.28 -3.58 3.49
CA ILE A 48 -8.21 -3.17 4.53
C ILE A 48 -7.79 -1.83 5.12
N GLY A 49 -6.49 -1.65 5.37
CA GLY A 49 -6.01 -0.38 5.92
C GLY A 49 -4.52 -0.40 6.17
N ILE A 50 -3.99 0.79 6.45
CA ILE A 50 -2.60 0.98 6.86
C ILE A 50 -2.62 1.85 8.10
N ALA A 51 -1.86 1.47 9.13
CA ALA A 51 -1.81 2.24 10.37
C ALA A 51 -0.39 2.27 10.91
N TYR A 52 -0.02 3.40 11.51
CA TYR A 52 1.22 3.49 12.26
C TYR A 52 0.92 3.40 13.75
N ASP A 53 1.48 2.39 14.40
CA ASP A 53 1.40 2.23 15.83
C ASP A 53 2.62 2.89 16.47
N LYS A 54 2.41 4.06 17.01
CA LYS A 54 3.49 4.85 17.61
C LYS A 54 4.07 4.17 18.84
N LYS A 55 3.23 3.49 19.60
CA LYS A 55 3.64 2.85 20.85
C LYS A 55 4.63 1.72 20.58
N ASP A 56 4.35 0.88 19.60
CA ASP A 56 5.18 -0.26 19.27
C ASP A 56 6.13 0.04 18.11
N ASP A 57 6.08 1.24 17.55
CA ASP A 57 6.93 1.70 16.46
C ASP A 57 6.90 0.74 15.29
N LEU A 58 5.70 0.52 14.78
CA LEU A 58 5.52 -0.34 13.62
C LEU A 58 4.42 0.21 12.70
N ILE A 59 4.52 -0.13 11.42
CA ILE A 59 3.46 0.14 10.46
C ILE A 59 2.81 -1.18 10.13
N GLU A 60 1.50 -1.24 10.28
CA GLU A 60 0.71 -2.41 9.93
C GLU A 60 -0.01 -2.19 8.62
N ILE A 61 0.15 -3.13 7.70
CA ILE A 61 -0.59 -3.11 6.45
C ILE A 61 -1.54 -4.29 6.50
N ALA A 62 -2.82 -3.99 6.73
CA ALA A 62 -3.83 -5.03 6.89
C ALA A 62 -4.42 -5.37 5.51
N LEU A 63 -4.25 -6.61 5.11
CA LEU A 63 -4.80 -7.15 3.89
C LEU A 63 -5.90 -8.13 4.24
N ASN A 64 -6.63 -8.55 3.23
CA ASN A 64 -7.77 -9.44 3.40
C ASN A 64 -7.44 -10.72 4.19
N ASP A 65 -6.27 -11.29 3.95
CA ASP A 65 -5.86 -12.57 4.55
C ASP A 65 -4.47 -12.53 5.20
N LEU A 66 -3.91 -11.35 5.37
CA LEU A 66 -2.54 -11.20 5.86
C LEU A 66 -2.36 -9.82 6.48
N ASP A 67 -1.74 -9.79 7.66
CA ASP A 67 -1.26 -8.54 8.23
C ASP A 67 0.25 -8.48 8.04
N HIS A 68 0.71 -7.50 7.26
CA HIS A 68 2.13 -7.29 7.04
C HIS A 68 2.63 -6.21 7.98
N LEU A 69 3.62 -6.54 8.82
CA LEU A 69 4.15 -5.60 9.80
C LEU A 69 5.52 -5.11 9.37
N ILE A 70 5.72 -3.81 9.43
CA ILE A 70 7.02 -3.19 9.17
C ILE A 70 7.53 -2.65 10.50
N LEU A 71 8.55 -3.29 11.05
CA LEU A 71 9.09 -2.94 12.36
C LEU A 71 10.12 -1.84 12.23
N SER A 72 10.12 -0.93 13.19
CA SER A 72 11.08 0.17 13.27
C SER A 72 11.16 0.98 11.96
N PRO A 73 10.04 1.50 11.47
CA PRO A 73 10.09 2.32 10.25
C PRO A 73 10.92 3.58 10.49
N ARG A 74 11.69 3.98 9.49
CA ARG A 74 12.59 5.13 9.59
C ARG A 74 12.18 6.27 8.67
N GLU A 75 11.76 5.95 7.45
CA GLU A 75 11.38 6.95 6.46
C GLU A 75 10.16 6.47 5.70
N VAL A 76 9.28 7.40 5.38
CA VAL A 76 8.08 7.12 4.58
C VAL A 76 8.05 8.09 3.42
N PHE A 77 8.00 7.55 2.21
CA PHE A 77 7.87 8.30 0.97
C PHE A 77 6.58 7.90 0.28
N VAL A 78 5.88 8.87 -0.27
CA VAL A 78 4.61 8.63 -0.93
C VAL A 78 4.69 9.12 -2.37
N ASP A 79 4.30 8.26 -3.29
CA ASP A 79 4.20 8.62 -4.70
C ASP A 79 2.76 8.93 -5.04
N PHE A 80 2.54 10.10 -5.61
CA PHE A 80 1.22 10.55 -6.05
C PHE A 80 1.13 10.45 -7.57
N GLY A 81 0.04 9.92 -8.04
CA GLY A 81 -0.29 9.88 -9.45
C GLY A 81 -1.65 10.48 -9.68
N ILE A 82 -2.19 10.25 -10.87
CA ILE A 82 -3.53 10.69 -11.19
C ILE A 82 -4.51 9.93 -10.30
N GLY A 83 -5.33 10.65 -9.57
CA GLY A 83 -6.33 10.04 -8.70
C GLY A 83 -5.85 9.78 -7.27
N GLY A 84 -4.63 10.17 -6.90
CA GLY A 84 -4.16 10.10 -5.52
C GLY A 84 -2.89 9.30 -5.35
N VAL A 85 -2.76 8.65 -4.19
CA VAL A 85 -1.57 7.88 -3.85
C VAL A 85 -1.51 6.60 -4.67
N VAL A 86 -0.36 6.34 -5.31
CA VAL A 86 -0.14 5.14 -6.10
C VAL A 86 0.86 4.18 -5.44
N ALA A 87 1.71 4.69 -4.56
CA ALA A 87 2.67 3.84 -3.86
C ALA A 87 3.15 4.51 -2.59
N VAL A 88 3.51 3.69 -1.60
CA VAL A 88 4.16 4.14 -0.38
C VAL A 88 5.42 3.31 -0.21
N ALA A 89 6.57 3.98 -0.08
CA ALA A 89 7.85 3.32 0.16
C ALA A 89 8.29 3.60 1.59
N ILE A 90 8.63 2.56 2.32
CA ILE A 90 8.99 2.66 3.72
C ILE A 90 10.37 2.05 3.90
N ALA A 91 11.32 2.84 4.42
CA ALA A 91 12.63 2.34 4.82
C ALA A 91 12.56 1.92 6.28
N ASP A 92 12.91 0.68 6.57
CA ASP A 92 12.86 0.18 7.94
C ASP A 92 14.24 0.23 8.62
N GLY A 93 14.27 -0.11 9.90
CA GLY A 93 15.49 -0.02 10.70
C GLY A 93 16.55 -1.05 10.35
N ASP A 94 16.19 -2.07 9.58
CA ASP A 94 17.12 -3.12 9.15
C ASP A 94 17.72 -2.84 7.78
N GLY A 95 17.42 -1.69 7.20
CA GLY A 95 17.93 -1.33 5.89
C GLY A 95 17.13 -1.87 4.72
N ASN A 96 15.97 -2.45 4.98
CA ASN A 96 15.10 -2.92 3.92
C ASN A 96 14.21 -1.78 3.43
N ARG A 97 13.87 -1.84 2.15
CA ARG A 97 12.91 -0.93 1.58
C ARG A 97 11.64 -1.70 1.27
N GLN A 98 10.54 -1.27 1.83
CA GLN A 98 9.27 -1.95 1.65
C GLN A 98 8.35 -1.05 0.84
N ILE A 99 7.87 -1.56 -0.28
CA ILE A 99 7.13 -0.77 -1.24
C ILE A 99 5.72 -1.33 -1.34
N VAL A 100 4.74 -0.49 -1.02
CA VAL A 100 3.33 -0.84 -1.13
C VAL A 100 2.79 -0.14 -2.37
N ARG A 101 2.49 -0.91 -3.40
CA ARG A 101 1.89 -0.38 -4.62
C ARG A 101 0.40 -0.57 -4.56
N LEU A 102 -0.33 0.43 -5.02
CA LEU A 102 -1.79 0.45 -4.93
C LEU A 102 -2.38 0.54 -6.33
N LYS A 103 -3.49 -0.15 -6.53
CA LYS A 103 -4.28 0.00 -7.75
C LYS A 103 -5.75 -0.18 -7.39
N ASP A 104 -6.61 0.32 -8.25
CA ASP A 104 -8.03 0.11 -8.04
C ASP A 104 -8.34 -1.38 -8.11
N ALA A 105 -9.31 -1.80 -7.30
CA ALA A 105 -9.83 -3.14 -7.45
C ALA A 105 -10.22 -3.34 -8.90
N LEU A 106 -9.89 -4.51 -9.46
CA LEU A 106 -10.32 -4.83 -10.79
C LEU A 106 -11.81 -4.63 -10.87
N SER A 107 -12.20 -3.49 -11.35
CA SER A 107 -13.54 -3.36 -11.79
C SER A 107 -13.65 -4.41 -12.87
N LEU A 108 -14.36 -5.39 -12.58
CA LEU A 108 -14.94 -6.13 -13.64
C LEU A 108 -15.49 -5.13 -14.58
N PRO A 109 -15.01 -5.18 -15.80
CA PRO A 109 -15.54 -4.28 -16.74
C PRO A 109 -17.02 -4.35 -16.54
N ALA A 110 -17.38 -3.36 -16.15
CA ALA A 110 -18.76 -3.26 -15.92
C ALA A 110 -19.44 -4.19 -16.86
N PRO A 111 -19.31 -4.12 -16.80
CA PRO A 111 -19.60 -4.41 -17.40
C PRO A 111 -19.78 -4.06 -18.37
N SER A 112 -19.46 -4.28 -18.37
CA SER A 112 -19.57 -4.03 -18.99
C SER A 112 -19.97 -4.09 -19.46
N VAL A 113 -20.10 -4.32 -19.72
CA VAL A 113 -20.44 -4.38 -20.12
C VAL A 113 -20.81 -4.67 -20.39
N ALA A 114 -21.11 -4.93 -20.63
CA ALA A 114 -21.46 -5.20 -20.92
C ALA A 114 -21.69 -5.53 -21.15
N GLY A 115 -21.77 -5.90 -21.27
CA GLY A 115 -22.01 -6.16 -21.58
C GLY A 115 -21.95 -6.64 -21.54
N SER A 116 -22.05 -6.90 -21.72
CA SER A 116 -21.96 -7.22 -21.81
C SER A 116 -21.79 -7.69 -21.66
N SER A 117 -21.98 -8.03 -21.90
CA SER A 117 -21.82 -8.33 -21.96
C SER A 117 -21.62 -8.84 -21.78
N GLU A 118 -21.73 -9.23 -21.91
CA GLU A 118 -21.51 -9.47 -21.94
C GLU A 118 -21.42 -9.96 -21.75
N SER A 119 -21.76 -10.30 -22.03
CA SER A 119 -21.63 -10.49 -22.04
C SER A 119 -21.40 -10.87 -21.82
N SER A 120 -21.64 -11.19 -22.00
CA SER A 120 -21.36 -11.17 -21.91
C SER A 120 -20.97 -11.42 -21.66
N ARG A 121 -21.12 -11.76 -21.92
CA ARG A 121 -20.68 -11.44 -21.68
C ARG A 121 -20.26 -11.70 -21.54
#